data_f2feaefff8d43cb6e4f615f3b2f6510d
#
_entry.id   f2feaefff8d43cb6e4f615f3b2f6510d
#
_cell.length_a   1.000
_cell.length_b   1.000
_cell.length_c   1.000
_cell.angle_alpha   90.00
_cell.angle_beta   90.00
_cell.angle_gamma   90.00
#
_symmetry.space_group_name_H-M   'P 1'
#
loop_
_entity.id
_entity.type
_entity.pdbx_description
1 polymer ?
#
loop_
_entity_poly.entity_id
_entity_poly.type
_entity_poly.pdbx_seq_one_letter_code
_entity_poly.pdbx_strand_id
1 'polypeptide(L)'
;MKETKADTDRSAKEPKPGPDAAEPRKVTGLLQLQDGADARLRQLGDGLVEAKDDPFVPESLAEACPFRPASRMTVEVVERKARRRRRGGGGRPVRQVVQEILSVEDLSPEEYSTRKEFLELTPIDPQPRLDLEYEGCPPACRLIDLFCPIGFGTRGLIVAPPKAGKTILLQNIAFGIKHNHPDVELVALLIDERPEEVTDFRRNVPATVLASSNDEGVEKHISLGLLAVERARRMVEAGRDVVV
;
A
#
# COMPACT_ATOMS: atom_id res chain seq x y z
N MET A 1 65.78 -17.94 12.63
CA MET A 1 65.03 -17.54 11.44
C MET A 1 63.99 -18.61 11.21
N LYS A 2 62.75 -18.28 11.59
CA LYS A 2 61.57 -19.13 11.33
C LYS A 2 60.55 -18.26 10.58
N GLU A 3 60.32 -18.64 9.33
CA GLU A 3 59.35 -18.02 8.46
C GLU A 3 57.94 -18.44 8.88
N THR A 4 57.06 -17.47 9.05
CA THR A 4 55.66 -17.67 9.35
C THR A 4 54.88 -17.55 8.04
N LYS A 5 54.29 -18.68 7.60
CA LYS A 5 53.34 -18.72 6.47
C LYS A 5 52.02 -18.08 6.88
N ALA A 6 51.62 -17.06 6.13
CA ALA A 6 50.28 -16.49 6.18
C ALA A 6 49.31 -17.44 5.43
N ASP A 7 48.25 -17.82 6.11
CA ASP A 7 47.13 -18.59 5.57
C ASP A 7 45.98 -17.59 5.26
N THR A 8 45.80 -17.30 4.00
CA THR A 8 44.72 -16.46 3.49
C THR A 8 43.90 -17.33 2.53
N ASP A 9 42.86 -17.92 3.00
CA ASP A 9 41.73 -18.29 2.13
C ASP A 9 40.47 -18.57 2.97
N ARG A 10 39.64 -17.57 3.18
CA ARG A 10 38.23 -17.75 3.57
C ARG A 10 37.38 -17.29 2.40
N SER A 11 37.27 -18.15 1.38
CA SER A 11 36.22 -18.02 0.37
C SER A 11 34.86 -18.18 1.05
N ALA A 12 34.06 -17.14 1.02
CA ALA A 12 32.66 -17.17 1.45
C ALA A 12 31.92 -18.22 0.60
N LYS A 13 31.56 -19.34 1.20
CA LYS A 13 30.72 -20.35 0.58
C LYS A 13 29.30 -19.80 0.47
N GLU A 14 28.88 -19.50 -0.75
CA GLU A 14 27.47 -19.28 -1.09
C GLU A 14 26.63 -20.47 -0.58
N PRO A 15 25.49 -20.22 0.07
CA PRO A 15 24.62 -21.30 0.52
C PRO A 15 23.98 -21.99 -0.69
N LYS A 16 24.37 -23.24 -0.95
CA LYS A 16 23.75 -24.09 -1.97
C LYS A 16 22.24 -24.21 -1.70
N PRO A 17 21.37 -24.05 -2.72
CA PRO A 17 19.94 -24.30 -2.56
C PRO A 17 19.71 -25.80 -2.19
N GLY A 18 18.92 -26.02 -1.16
CA GLY A 18 18.53 -27.37 -0.74
C GLY A 18 17.55 -28.01 -1.74
N PRO A 19 17.45 -29.35 -1.81
CA PRO A 19 16.77 -30.13 -2.85
C PRO A 19 15.22 -30.09 -2.79
N ASP A 20 14.57 -29.05 -2.26
CA ASP A 20 13.10 -28.97 -2.10
C ASP A 20 12.58 -27.51 -2.27
N ALA A 21 13.24 -26.72 -3.11
CA ALA A 21 12.77 -25.36 -3.43
C ALA A 21 11.77 -25.46 -4.57
N ALA A 22 10.48 -25.20 -4.27
CA ALA A 22 9.49 -24.89 -5.30
C ALA A 22 9.99 -23.69 -6.12
N GLU A 23 9.64 -23.65 -7.40
CA GLU A 23 10.03 -22.56 -8.29
C GLU A 23 9.60 -21.20 -7.70
N PRO A 24 10.46 -20.17 -7.78
CA PRO A 24 10.14 -18.85 -7.23
C PRO A 24 8.90 -18.27 -7.92
N ARG A 25 7.95 -17.79 -7.12
CA ARG A 25 6.70 -17.20 -7.60
C ARG A 25 6.71 -15.71 -7.34
N LYS A 26 6.33 -14.90 -8.34
CA LYS A 26 6.13 -13.46 -8.17
C LYS A 26 4.80 -13.17 -7.48
N VAL A 27 4.86 -12.35 -6.44
CA VAL A 27 3.70 -11.91 -5.67
C VAL A 27 3.78 -10.41 -5.47
N THR A 28 2.65 -9.71 -5.61
CA THR A 28 2.53 -8.28 -5.31
C THR A 28 1.61 -8.09 -4.13
N GLY A 29 2.02 -7.24 -3.18
CA GLY A 29 1.25 -6.97 -1.98
C GLY A 29 1.68 -5.68 -1.28
N LEU A 30 1.01 -5.36 -0.17
CA LEU A 30 1.36 -4.24 0.69
C LEU A 30 2.16 -4.73 1.90
N LEU A 31 3.27 -4.05 2.19
CA LEU A 31 4.08 -4.34 3.36
C LEU A 31 3.36 -3.94 4.63
N GLN A 32 3.14 -4.89 5.51
CA GLN A 32 2.65 -4.67 6.86
C GLN A 32 3.76 -4.97 7.86
N LEU A 33 4.08 -3.99 8.69
CA LEU A 33 4.96 -4.17 9.84
C LEU A 33 4.10 -4.54 11.05
N GLN A 34 4.45 -5.62 11.75
CA GLN A 34 3.83 -6.01 13.01
C GLN A 34 4.79 -5.69 14.17
N ASP A 35 4.24 -5.26 15.30
CA ASP A 35 5.03 -5.04 16.51
C ASP A 35 5.73 -6.35 16.93
N GLY A 36 7.07 -6.32 16.93
CA GLY A 36 7.89 -7.44 17.43
C GLY A 36 8.54 -8.33 16.39
N ALA A 37 8.87 -7.83 15.19
CA ALA A 37 9.85 -8.41 14.27
C ALA A 37 9.37 -9.11 12.98
N ASP A 38 8.09 -9.32 12.76
CA ASP A 38 7.67 -10.06 11.56
C ASP A 38 6.99 -9.13 10.54
N ALA A 39 7.73 -8.67 9.51
CA ALA A 39 7.12 -8.00 8.37
C ALA A 39 6.41 -9.03 7.48
N ARG A 40 5.20 -8.69 7.02
CA ARG A 40 4.41 -9.53 6.11
C ARG A 40 3.97 -8.77 4.89
N LEU A 41 3.85 -9.47 3.78
CA LEU A 41 3.33 -8.91 2.54
C LEU A 41 1.86 -9.29 2.39
N ARG A 42 0.94 -8.36 2.68
CA ARG A 42 -0.49 -8.55 2.42
C ARG A 42 -0.74 -8.57 0.93
N GLN A 43 -1.32 -9.65 0.44
CA GLN A 43 -1.70 -9.75 -0.96
C GLN A 43 -2.88 -8.82 -1.25
N LEU A 44 -2.84 -8.18 -2.42
CA LEU A 44 -3.92 -7.30 -2.90
C LEU A 44 -5.13 -8.17 -3.29
N GLY A 45 -6.05 -8.33 -2.36
CA GLY A 45 -7.34 -8.98 -2.56
C GLY A 45 -8.47 -8.08 -2.08
N ASP A 46 -9.72 -8.52 -2.19
CA ASP A 46 -10.89 -7.77 -1.74
C ASP A 46 -10.77 -7.40 -0.26
N GLY A 47 -10.51 -6.11 0.01
CA GLY A 47 -10.54 -5.53 1.34
C GLY A 47 -9.23 -5.61 2.15
N LEU A 48 -8.09 -6.02 1.58
CA LEU A 48 -6.78 -6.09 2.29
C LEU A 48 -6.83 -6.88 3.61
N VAL A 49 -7.64 -7.93 3.66
CA VAL A 49 -7.80 -8.80 4.84
C VAL A 49 -6.55 -9.65 5.02
N GLU A 50 -6.11 -9.81 6.29
CA GLU A 50 -5.00 -10.70 6.62
C GLU A 50 -5.30 -12.13 6.20
N ALA A 51 -4.42 -12.70 5.36
CA ALA A 51 -4.48 -14.09 4.98
C ALA A 51 -3.41 -14.90 5.74
N LYS A 52 -3.75 -16.16 6.07
CA LYS A 52 -2.78 -17.06 6.72
C LYS A 52 -1.57 -17.36 5.84
N ASP A 53 -1.72 -17.18 4.54
CA ASP A 53 -0.72 -17.47 3.51
C ASP A 53 0.09 -16.23 3.10
N ASP A 54 -0.09 -15.10 3.79
CA ASP A 54 0.68 -13.89 3.52
C ASP A 54 2.19 -14.15 3.69
N PRO A 55 3.01 -13.84 2.65
CA PRO A 55 4.44 -14.08 2.67
C PRO A 55 5.15 -13.34 3.81
N PHE A 56 6.05 -14.03 4.46
CA PHE A 56 6.95 -13.45 5.45
C PHE A 56 8.09 -12.70 4.76
N VAL A 57 8.36 -11.47 5.18
CA VAL A 57 9.45 -10.63 4.67
C VAL A 57 10.58 -10.62 5.69
N PRO A 58 11.75 -11.25 5.38
CA PRO A 58 12.89 -11.25 6.29
C PRO A 58 13.47 -9.86 6.53
N GLU A 59 13.82 -9.55 7.77
CA GLU A 59 14.45 -8.28 8.15
C GLU A 59 15.77 -8.00 7.38
N SER A 60 16.48 -9.05 6.98
CA SER A 60 17.71 -8.92 6.16
C SER A 60 17.49 -8.21 4.82
N LEU A 61 16.26 -8.19 4.30
CA LEU A 61 15.93 -7.46 3.08
C LEU A 61 15.77 -5.95 3.32
N ALA A 62 15.61 -5.51 4.57
CA ALA A 62 15.55 -4.09 4.93
C ALA A 62 16.88 -3.35 4.70
N GLU A 63 18.00 -4.07 4.64
CA GLU A 63 19.31 -3.50 4.30
C GLU A 63 19.36 -3.01 2.83
N ALA A 64 18.68 -3.72 1.94
CA ALA A 64 18.61 -3.38 0.52
C ALA A 64 17.57 -2.29 0.22
N CYS A 65 16.48 -2.25 1.00
CA CYS A 65 15.40 -1.29 0.82
C CYS A 65 14.75 -1.00 2.18
N PRO A 66 14.62 0.28 2.60
CA PRO A 66 13.99 0.62 3.87
C PRO A 66 12.52 0.18 3.88
N PHE A 67 12.13 -0.53 4.93
CA PHE A 67 10.76 -0.99 5.09
C PHE A 67 9.88 0.16 5.58
N ARG A 68 8.98 0.61 4.71
CA ARG A 68 7.97 1.61 5.05
C ARG A 68 6.58 0.96 5.03
N PRO A 69 5.76 1.16 6.07
CA PRO A 69 4.41 0.55 6.14
C PRO A 69 3.58 0.89 4.90
N ALA A 70 2.75 -0.04 4.45
CA ALA A 70 1.88 0.08 3.29
C ALA A 70 2.57 0.31 1.94
N SER A 71 3.90 0.11 1.83
CA SER A 71 4.58 0.07 0.53
C SER A 71 4.08 -1.10 -0.30
N ARG A 72 3.75 -0.84 -1.57
CA ARG A 72 3.42 -1.88 -2.54
C ARG A 72 4.71 -2.49 -3.06
N MET A 73 4.91 -3.77 -2.77
CA MET A 73 6.09 -4.51 -3.18
C MET A 73 5.73 -5.63 -4.15
N THR A 74 6.52 -5.78 -5.20
CA THR A 74 6.55 -6.98 -6.03
C THR A 74 7.79 -7.76 -5.67
N VAL A 75 7.60 -9.01 -5.27
CA VAL A 75 8.65 -9.85 -4.66
C VAL A 75 8.68 -11.24 -5.26
N GLU A 76 9.80 -11.90 -5.17
CA GLU A 76 9.90 -13.34 -5.37
C GLU A 76 9.73 -14.09 -4.05
N VAL A 77 8.83 -15.06 -4.06
CA VAL A 77 8.46 -15.86 -2.88
C VAL A 77 8.82 -17.32 -3.11
N VAL A 78 9.41 -17.94 -2.09
CA VAL A 78 9.71 -19.37 -2.06
C VAL A 78 9.01 -20.03 -0.87
N GLU A 79 8.59 -21.26 -1.06
CA GLU A 79 8.05 -22.07 0.02
C GLU A 79 9.19 -22.67 0.86
N ARG A 80 9.19 -22.39 2.16
CA ARG A 80 10.14 -22.98 3.10
C ARG A 80 9.42 -23.77 4.18
N LYS A 81 9.86 -24.99 4.43
CA LYS A 81 9.38 -25.81 5.56
C LYS A 81 9.89 -25.20 6.87
N ALA A 82 9.01 -24.83 7.78
CA ALA A 82 9.39 -24.23 9.06
C ALA A 82 10.31 -25.16 9.88
N ARG A 83 11.29 -24.57 10.61
CA ARG A 83 12.15 -25.33 11.52
C ARG A 83 11.32 -26.02 12.61
N ARG A 84 11.60 -27.28 12.88
CA ARG A 84 10.89 -28.12 13.86
C ARG A 84 11.06 -27.54 15.28
N ARG A 85 9.99 -26.99 15.88
CA ARG A 85 9.96 -26.84 17.35
C ARG A 85 9.81 -28.25 17.94
N ARG A 86 10.71 -28.60 18.89
CA ARG A 86 10.68 -29.87 19.61
C ARG A 86 9.39 -29.98 20.45
N ARG A 87 8.31 -30.55 19.90
CA ARG A 87 7.16 -31.20 20.55
C ARG A 87 5.93 -31.10 19.64
N GLY A 88 5.47 -32.24 19.15
CA GLY A 88 4.20 -32.40 18.43
C GLY A 88 4.35 -33.07 17.06
N GLY A 89 3.66 -34.20 16.88
CA GLY A 89 3.71 -35.03 15.69
C GLY A 89 2.80 -34.56 14.55
N GLY A 90 2.85 -33.29 14.17
CA GLY A 90 2.17 -32.73 13.02
C GLY A 90 3.14 -32.41 11.88
N GLY A 91 2.65 -32.44 10.63
CA GLY A 91 3.43 -32.04 9.46
C GLY A 91 4.05 -30.65 9.64
N ARG A 92 5.20 -30.41 9.02
CA ARG A 92 5.86 -29.09 9.04
C ARG A 92 4.98 -28.07 8.31
N PRO A 93 4.56 -26.96 8.94
CA PRO A 93 3.87 -25.92 8.22
C PRO A 93 4.80 -25.34 7.15
N VAL A 94 4.32 -25.29 5.92
CA VAL A 94 4.99 -24.61 4.82
C VAL A 94 4.70 -23.12 5.01
N ARG A 95 5.73 -22.26 4.95
CA ARG A 95 5.60 -20.81 4.99
C ARG A 95 6.14 -20.23 3.70
N GLN A 96 5.42 -19.29 3.17
CA GLN A 96 5.90 -18.46 2.07
C GLN A 96 6.86 -17.41 2.64
N VAL A 97 8.05 -17.32 2.04
CA VAL A 97 9.12 -16.41 2.48
C VAL A 97 9.59 -15.62 1.27
N VAL A 98 9.66 -14.31 1.41
CA VAL A 98 10.23 -13.43 0.38
C VAL A 98 11.72 -13.70 0.27
N GLN A 99 12.18 -13.96 -0.94
CA GLN A 99 13.59 -14.20 -1.26
C GLN A 99 14.24 -12.94 -1.79
N GLU A 100 13.55 -12.19 -2.65
CA GLU A 100 14.04 -11.01 -3.32
C GLU A 100 12.92 -9.98 -3.51
N ILE A 101 13.26 -8.68 -3.40
CA ILE A 101 12.37 -7.56 -3.71
C ILE A 101 12.70 -7.12 -5.13
N LEU A 102 11.73 -7.26 -6.04
CA LEU A 102 11.90 -6.88 -7.44
C LEU A 102 11.58 -5.40 -7.69
N SER A 103 10.53 -4.89 -7.05
CA SER A 103 10.18 -3.47 -7.12
C SER A 103 9.40 -3.01 -5.90
N VAL A 104 9.48 -1.72 -5.60
CA VAL A 104 8.70 -1.03 -4.56
C VAL A 104 8.06 0.19 -5.21
N GLU A 105 6.74 0.31 -5.15
CA GLU A 105 5.97 1.37 -5.82
C GLU A 105 6.24 1.48 -7.34
N ASP A 106 6.52 0.37 -8.00
CA ASP A 106 6.95 0.24 -9.40
C ASP A 106 8.35 0.82 -9.72
N LEU A 107 9.09 1.24 -8.69
CA LEU A 107 10.49 1.67 -8.77
C LEU A 107 11.42 0.52 -8.41
N SER A 108 12.69 0.58 -8.85
CA SER A 108 13.70 -0.35 -8.31
C SER A 108 13.93 -0.09 -6.81
N PRO A 109 14.37 -1.09 -6.02
CA PRO A 109 14.68 -0.90 -4.60
C PRO A 109 15.68 0.23 -4.35
N GLU A 110 16.68 0.36 -5.24
CA GLU A 110 17.70 1.42 -5.18
C GLU A 110 17.08 2.80 -5.42
N GLU A 111 16.26 2.97 -6.45
CA GLU A 111 15.57 4.23 -6.72
C GLU A 111 14.62 4.61 -5.58
N TYR A 112 13.85 3.63 -5.06
CA TYR A 112 12.95 3.88 -3.95
C TYR A 112 13.70 4.30 -2.68
N SER A 113 14.87 3.71 -2.40
CA SER A 113 15.69 4.03 -1.23
C SER A 113 16.20 5.48 -1.22
N THR A 114 16.37 6.09 -2.40
CA THR A 114 16.78 7.50 -2.54
C THR A 114 15.63 8.50 -2.36
N ARG A 115 14.36 8.03 -2.34
CA ARG A 115 13.19 8.89 -2.19
C ARG A 115 13.06 9.39 -0.75
N LYS A 116 12.77 10.69 -0.62
CA LYS A 116 12.50 11.32 0.66
C LYS A 116 11.22 10.75 1.28
N GLU A 117 11.21 10.65 2.58
CA GLU A 117 9.98 10.33 3.32
C GLU A 117 8.96 11.46 3.21
N PHE A 118 7.68 11.13 3.33
CA PHE A 118 6.60 12.10 3.21
C PHE A 118 6.75 13.31 4.16
N LEU A 119 7.22 13.06 5.38
CA LEU A 119 7.43 14.12 6.39
C LEU A 119 8.61 15.03 6.09
N GLU A 120 9.51 14.63 5.20
CA GLU A 120 10.67 15.43 4.75
C GLU A 120 10.35 16.28 3.50
N LEU A 121 9.16 16.08 2.91
CA LEU A 121 8.74 16.86 1.77
C LEU A 121 8.37 18.28 2.20
N THR A 122 8.72 19.25 1.36
CA THR A 122 8.38 20.66 1.62
C THR A 122 6.91 20.90 1.30
N PRO A 123 6.10 21.32 2.28
CA PRO A 123 4.71 21.73 2.00
C PRO A 123 4.71 23.01 1.16
N ILE A 124 3.85 23.05 0.15
CA ILE A 124 3.63 24.20 -0.72
C ILE A 124 2.16 24.58 -0.71
N ASP A 125 1.83 25.80 -1.15
CA ASP A 125 0.44 26.20 -1.33
C ASP A 125 -0.24 25.31 -2.39
N PRO A 126 -1.56 25.02 -2.22
CA PRO A 126 -2.29 24.14 -3.13
C PRO A 126 -2.35 24.70 -4.56
N GLN A 127 -1.46 24.21 -5.42
CA GLN A 127 -1.38 24.57 -6.84
C GLN A 127 -0.77 23.39 -7.63
N PRO A 128 -1.11 23.21 -8.92
CA PRO A 128 -2.17 23.93 -9.67
C PRO A 128 -3.58 23.54 -9.24
N ARG A 129 -4.58 24.16 -9.86
CA ARG A 129 -5.98 23.84 -9.62
C ARG A 129 -6.33 22.45 -10.18
N LEU A 130 -7.18 21.74 -9.47
CA LEU A 130 -7.83 20.50 -9.86
C LEU A 130 -9.19 20.83 -10.50
N ASP A 131 -9.26 20.92 -11.81
CA ASP A 131 -10.50 21.23 -12.52
C ASP A 131 -11.45 20.02 -12.46
N LEU A 132 -12.70 20.27 -12.07
CA LEU A 132 -13.75 19.23 -11.96
C LEU A 132 -14.75 19.32 -13.12
N GLU A 133 -14.90 20.50 -13.75
CA GLU A 133 -15.85 20.70 -14.85
C GLU A 133 -15.38 19.99 -16.12
N TYR A 134 -16.28 19.25 -16.74
CA TYR A 134 -16.09 18.61 -18.04
C TYR A 134 -17.42 18.59 -18.81
N GLU A 135 -17.40 18.33 -20.10
CA GLU A 135 -18.61 18.30 -20.92
C GLU A 135 -19.58 17.20 -20.44
N GLY A 136 -20.81 17.60 -20.09
CA GLY A 136 -21.83 16.70 -19.54
C GLY A 136 -21.73 16.45 -18.03
N CYS A 137 -20.81 17.11 -17.31
CA CYS A 137 -20.70 16.96 -15.86
C CYS A 137 -21.94 17.52 -15.12
N PRO A 138 -22.24 16.99 -13.94
CA PRO A 138 -23.27 17.55 -13.07
C PRO A 138 -22.97 19.02 -12.70
N PRO A 139 -23.99 19.87 -12.51
CA PRO A 139 -23.78 21.27 -12.13
C PRO A 139 -22.94 21.51 -10.88
N ALA A 140 -22.91 20.52 -9.99
CA ALA A 140 -22.08 20.54 -8.77
C ALA A 140 -20.58 20.72 -9.06
N CYS A 141 -20.03 20.10 -10.11
CA CYS A 141 -18.64 20.24 -10.50
C CYS A 141 -18.30 21.70 -10.81
N ARG A 142 -19.11 22.34 -11.66
CA ARG A 142 -18.95 23.75 -12.00
C ARG A 142 -19.11 24.67 -10.80
N LEU A 143 -20.07 24.41 -9.91
CA LEU A 143 -20.27 25.19 -8.71
C LEU A 143 -19.07 25.13 -7.76
N ILE A 144 -18.45 23.91 -7.60
CA ILE A 144 -17.23 23.76 -6.81
C ILE A 144 -16.10 24.56 -7.44
N ASP A 145 -15.90 24.43 -8.75
CA ASP A 145 -14.86 25.13 -9.48
C ASP A 145 -14.97 26.67 -9.40
N LEU A 146 -16.18 27.16 -9.30
CA LEU A 146 -16.43 28.62 -9.20
C LEU A 146 -16.31 29.15 -7.77
N PHE A 147 -16.83 28.42 -6.77
CA PHE A 147 -16.99 28.95 -5.42
C PHE A 147 -16.00 28.38 -4.41
N CYS A 148 -15.53 27.16 -4.63
CA CYS A 148 -14.64 26.41 -3.73
C CYS A 148 -13.58 25.64 -4.51
N PRO A 149 -12.76 26.31 -5.36
CA PRO A 149 -11.80 25.60 -6.22
C PRO A 149 -10.84 24.74 -5.39
N ILE A 150 -10.60 23.53 -5.87
CA ILE A 150 -9.69 22.56 -5.24
C ILE A 150 -8.36 22.63 -5.98
N GLY A 151 -7.24 22.70 -5.27
CA GLY A 151 -5.90 22.60 -5.85
C GLY A 151 -5.16 21.36 -5.35
N PHE A 152 -4.10 20.98 -6.04
CA PHE A 152 -3.22 19.91 -5.56
C PHE A 152 -2.63 20.30 -4.20
N GLY A 153 -2.87 19.48 -3.18
CA GLY A 153 -2.48 19.74 -1.79
C GLY A 153 -3.62 20.33 -0.93
N THR A 154 -4.80 20.61 -1.49
CA THR A 154 -5.97 21.06 -0.72
C THR A 154 -6.44 19.97 0.24
N ARG A 155 -6.70 20.36 1.49
CA ARG A 155 -7.40 19.56 2.49
C ARG A 155 -8.75 20.20 2.78
N GLY A 156 -9.81 19.59 2.24
CA GLY A 156 -11.19 20.08 2.37
C GLY A 156 -12.01 19.25 3.36
N LEU A 157 -13.04 19.87 3.92
CA LEU A 157 -14.04 19.23 4.76
C LEU A 157 -15.44 19.49 4.18
N ILE A 158 -16.20 18.42 3.92
CA ILE A 158 -17.60 18.49 3.48
C ILE A 158 -18.49 18.05 4.64
N VAL A 159 -19.26 18.97 5.18
CA VAL A 159 -20.24 18.72 6.25
C VAL A 159 -21.63 18.84 5.68
N ALA A 160 -22.44 17.81 5.87
CA ALA A 160 -23.82 17.77 5.39
C ALA A 160 -24.69 16.93 6.34
N PRO A 161 -25.96 17.32 6.55
CA PRO A 161 -26.89 16.48 7.27
C PRO A 161 -27.16 15.17 6.52
N PRO A 162 -27.68 14.14 7.20
CA PRO A 162 -28.02 12.88 6.54
C PRO A 162 -28.97 13.11 5.35
N LYS A 163 -28.76 12.37 4.26
CA LYS A 163 -29.55 12.44 3.01
C LYS A 163 -29.49 13.76 2.24
N ALA A 164 -28.52 14.62 2.52
CA ALA A 164 -28.31 15.89 1.79
C ALA A 164 -27.48 15.72 0.49
N GLY A 165 -27.14 14.51 0.07
CA GLY A 165 -26.39 14.26 -1.16
C GLY A 165 -24.86 14.29 -1.02
N LYS A 166 -24.31 14.21 0.21
CA LYS A 166 -22.85 14.16 0.46
C LYS A 166 -22.15 13.13 -0.43
N THR A 167 -22.65 11.90 -0.46
CA THR A 167 -22.06 10.80 -1.23
C THR A 167 -22.08 11.08 -2.73
N ILE A 168 -23.19 11.63 -3.25
CA ILE A 168 -23.32 12.04 -4.66
C ILE A 168 -22.31 13.13 -4.99
N LEU A 169 -22.10 14.09 -4.09
CA LEU A 169 -21.14 15.16 -4.28
C LEU A 169 -19.71 14.59 -4.36
N LEU A 170 -19.33 13.69 -3.46
CA LEU A 170 -18.03 13.00 -3.47
C LEU A 170 -17.83 12.19 -4.76
N GLN A 171 -18.86 11.50 -5.23
CA GLN A 171 -18.83 10.79 -6.51
C GLN A 171 -18.58 11.75 -7.67
N ASN A 172 -19.30 12.89 -7.73
CA ASN A 172 -19.11 13.89 -8.78
C ASN A 172 -17.68 14.47 -8.77
N ILE A 173 -17.11 14.74 -7.60
CA ILE A 173 -15.72 15.19 -7.46
C ILE A 173 -14.77 14.12 -8.01
N ALA A 174 -14.94 12.86 -7.61
CA ALA A 174 -14.10 11.77 -8.07
C ALA A 174 -14.16 11.56 -9.58
N PHE A 175 -15.34 11.65 -10.18
CA PHE A 175 -15.51 11.59 -11.63
C PHE A 175 -14.84 12.77 -12.35
N GLY A 176 -15.02 14.00 -11.85
CA GLY A 176 -14.39 15.20 -12.41
C GLY A 176 -12.86 15.09 -12.39
N ILE A 177 -12.30 14.70 -11.25
CA ILE A 177 -10.85 14.47 -11.12
C ILE A 177 -10.38 13.43 -12.12
N LYS A 178 -11.03 12.27 -12.16
CA LYS A 178 -10.55 11.16 -13.02
C LYS A 178 -10.72 11.45 -14.51
N HIS A 179 -11.71 12.29 -14.87
CA HIS A 179 -11.89 12.72 -16.24
C HIS A 179 -10.79 13.69 -16.69
N ASN A 180 -10.50 14.71 -15.89
CA ASN A 180 -9.58 15.79 -16.26
C ASN A 180 -8.11 15.47 -15.89
N HIS A 181 -7.92 14.61 -14.90
CA HIS A 181 -6.61 14.21 -14.35
C HIS A 181 -6.49 12.69 -14.25
N PRO A 182 -6.40 11.96 -15.38
CA PRO A 182 -6.43 10.49 -15.42
C PRO A 182 -5.27 9.84 -14.65
N ASP A 183 -4.15 10.55 -14.51
CA ASP A 183 -2.94 10.07 -13.84
C ASP A 183 -3.02 10.19 -12.31
N VAL A 184 -3.98 10.95 -11.78
CA VAL A 184 -4.19 11.11 -10.34
C VAL A 184 -4.74 9.80 -9.75
N GLU A 185 -4.10 9.31 -8.70
CA GLU A 185 -4.56 8.15 -7.96
C GLU A 185 -5.70 8.55 -7.01
N LEU A 186 -6.87 7.93 -7.17
CA LEU A 186 -8.01 8.16 -6.29
C LEU A 186 -8.14 7.01 -5.28
N VAL A 187 -8.17 7.36 -4.01
CA VAL A 187 -8.45 6.44 -2.90
C VAL A 187 -9.69 6.91 -2.17
N ALA A 188 -10.71 6.08 -2.14
CA ALA A 188 -11.92 6.33 -1.35
C ALA A 188 -11.86 5.50 -0.06
N LEU A 189 -11.82 6.17 1.07
CA LEU A 189 -11.85 5.55 2.38
C LEU A 189 -13.25 5.72 3.00
N LEU A 190 -13.99 4.61 3.10
CA LEU A 190 -15.32 4.56 3.66
C LEU A 190 -15.27 3.92 5.05
N ILE A 191 -15.54 4.68 6.10
CA ILE A 191 -15.50 4.23 7.49
C ILE A 191 -16.92 4.21 8.05
N ASP A 192 -17.32 3.11 8.69
CA ASP A 192 -18.63 2.93 9.34
C ASP A 192 -19.79 3.11 8.34
N GLU A 193 -19.57 2.69 7.07
CA GLU A 193 -20.53 2.86 6.00
C GLU A 193 -21.34 1.57 5.81
N ARG A 194 -22.57 1.67 5.26
CA ARG A 194 -23.40 0.50 5.03
C ARG A 194 -22.87 -0.36 3.88
N PRO A 195 -22.96 -1.70 3.95
CA PRO A 195 -22.44 -2.59 2.91
C PRO A 195 -22.98 -2.30 1.50
N GLU A 196 -24.24 -1.90 1.40
CA GLU A 196 -24.86 -1.50 0.14
C GLU A 196 -24.27 -0.20 -0.44
N GLU A 197 -23.96 0.79 0.41
CA GLU A 197 -23.34 2.05 0.00
C GLU A 197 -21.88 1.83 -0.45
N VAL A 198 -21.15 0.97 0.25
CA VAL A 198 -19.80 0.55 -0.16
C VAL A 198 -19.82 -0.14 -1.53
N THR A 199 -20.78 -1.02 -1.75
CA THR A 199 -20.93 -1.76 -3.01
C THR A 199 -21.27 -0.80 -4.15
N ASP A 200 -22.19 0.16 -3.92
CA ASP A 200 -22.55 1.18 -4.89
C ASP A 200 -21.34 2.06 -5.24
N PHE A 201 -20.60 2.51 -4.24
CA PHE A 201 -19.40 3.33 -4.46
C PHE A 201 -18.34 2.59 -5.28
N ARG A 202 -18.06 1.32 -4.96
CA ARG A 202 -17.10 0.49 -5.72
C ARG A 202 -17.48 0.28 -7.18
N ARG A 203 -18.78 0.20 -7.47
CA ARG A 203 -19.26 -0.01 -8.86
C ARG A 203 -19.22 1.26 -9.70
N ASN A 204 -19.50 2.38 -9.06
CA ASN A 204 -19.77 3.63 -9.77
C ASN A 204 -18.58 4.61 -9.76
N VAL A 205 -17.61 4.46 -8.85
CA VAL A 205 -16.50 5.41 -8.73
C VAL A 205 -15.19 4.80 -9.19
N PRO A 206 -14.45 5.46 -10.10
CA PRO A 206 -13.17 4.98 -10.58
C PRO A 206 -12.05 5.25 -9.57
N ALA A 207 -12.15 4.67 -8.38
CA ALA A 207 -11.20 4.84 -7.28
C ALA A 207 -10.87 3.49 -6.61
N THR A 208 -9.71 3.43 -5.97
CA THR A 208 -9.41 2.33 -5.04
C THR A 208 -10.23 2.50 -3.78
N VAL A 209 -11.20 1.62 -3.53
CA VAL A 209 -12.10 1.74 -2.38
C VAL A 209 -11.63 0.87 -1.23
N LEU A 210 -11.26 1.50 -0.14
CA LEU A 210 -10.99 0.88 1.16
C LEU A 210 -12.22 1.14 2.05
N ALA A 211 -12.81 0.08 2.59
CA ALA A 211 -14.05 0.22 3.33
C ALA A 211 -14.08 -0.67 4.57
N SER A 212 -14.69 -0.14 5.62
CA SER A 212 -15.12 -0.90 6.79
C SER A 212 -16.60 -0.65 7.04
N SER A 213 -17.33 -1.74 7.24
CA SER A 213 -18.78 -1.70 7.45
C SER A 213 -19.14 -1.43 8.92
N ASN A 214 -20.36 -0.95 9.14
CA ASN A 214 -20.87 -0.55 10.46
C ASN A 214 -21.03 -1.69 11.47
N ASP A 215 -20.91 -2.94 11.04
CA ASP A 215 -20.91 -4.15 11.88
C ASP A 215 -19.50 -4.55 12.36
N GLU A 216 -18.46 -3.83 11.90
CA GLU A 216 -17.08 -4.10 12.28
C GLU A 216 -16.64 -3.28 13.50
N GLY A 217 -15.67 -3.79 14.26
CA GLY A 217 -15.19 -3.12 15.47
C GLY A 217 -14.35 -1.86 15.18
N VAL A 218 -14.33 -0.93 16.13
CA VAL A 218 -13.58 0.34 16.05
C VAL A 218 -12.11 0.15 15.73
N GLU A 219 -11.48 -0.91 16.24
CA GLU A 219 -10.07 -1.23 15.97
C GLU A 219 -9.81 -1.44 14.47
N LYS A 220 -10.77 -2.07 13.77
CA LYS A 220 -10.67 -2.29 12.33
C LYS A 220 -10.84 -0.98 11.55
N HIS A 221 -11.74 -0.09 12.00
CA HIS A 221 -11.88 1.25 11.42
C HIS A 221 -10.59 2.05 11.52
N ILE A 222 -9.96 2.05 12.70
CA ILE A 222 -8.70 2.74 12.94
C ILE A 222 -7.58 2.14 12.08
N SER A 223 -7.43 0.82 12.08
CA SER A 223 -6.36 0.15 11.33
C SER A 223 -6.47 0.38 9.83
N LEU A 224 -7.69 0.39 9.29
CA LEU A 224 -7.96 0.67 7.88
C LEU A 224 -7.65 2.15 7.54
N GLY A 225 -8.03 3.08 8.41
CA GLY A 225 -7.73 4.50 8.25
C GLY A 225 -6.23 4.77 8.21
N LEU A 226 -5.48 4.19 9.16
CA LEU A 226 -4.01 4.27 9.18
C LEU A 226 -3.39 3.67 7.92
N LEU A 227 -3.86 2.49 7.50
CA LEU A 227 -3.37 1.85 6.27
C LEU A 227 -3.60 2.73 5.03
N ALA A 228 -4.79 3.35 4.91
CA ALA A 228 -5.10 4.24 3.78
C ALA A 228 -4.18 5.46 3.74
N VAL A 229 -3.94 6.10 4.89
CA VAL A 229 -3.04 7.25 4.99
C VAL A 229 -1.60 6.87 4.68
N GLU A 230 -1.11 5.78 5.26
CA GLU A 230 0.25 5.29 4.96
C GLU A 230 0.39 4.89 3.49
N ARG A 231 -0.62 4.25 2.91
CA ARG A 231 -0.62 3.93 1.48
C ARG A 231 -0.54 5.18 0.60
N ALA A 232 -1.32 6.21 0.90
CA ALA A 232 -1.27 7.48 0.19
C ALA A 232 0.11 8.14 0.29
N ARG A 233 0.73 8.15 1.48
CA ARG A 233 2.10 8.66 1.67
C ARG A 233 3.12 7.93 0.80
N ARG A 234 3.06 6.59 0.74
CA ARG A 234 3.99 5.80 -0.12
C ARG A 234 3.85 6.15 -1.60
N MET A 235 2.63 6.36 -2.07
CA MET A 235 2.38 6.77 -3.46
C MET A 235 2.95 8.16 -3.74
N VAL A 236 2.79 9.12 -2.83
CA VAL A 236 3.36 10.48 -2.95
C VAL A 236 4.89 10.44 -2.93
N GLU A 237 5.51 9.65 -2.05
CA GLU A 237 6.97 9.45 -2.03
C GLU A 237 7.51 8.89 -3.34
N ALA A 238 6.73 8.05 -4.02
CA ALA A 238 7.05 7.54 -5.35
C ALA A 238 6.85 8.57 -6.48
N GLY A 239 6.32 9.78 -6.16
CA GLY A 239 6.12 10.86 -7.10
C GLY A 239 4.76 10.83 -7.80
N ARG A 240 3.74 10.19 -7.21
CA ARG A 240 2.38 10.16 -7.73
C ARG A 240 1.54 11.23 -7.04
N ASP A 241 0.61 11.81 -7.80
CA ASP A 241 -0.45 12.64 -7.25
C ASP A 241 -1.59 11.79 -6.71
N VAL A 242 -2.01 12.04 -5.47
CA VAL A 242 -2.99 11.20 -4.77
C VAL A 242 -4.08 12.06 -4.15
N VAL A 243 -5.31 11.64 -4.34
CA VAL A 243 -6.49 12.19 -3.65
C VAL A 243 -7.13 11.10 -2.79
N VAL A 244 -7.35 11.40 -1.50
CA VAL A 244 -7.97 10.50 -0.53
C VAL A 244 -9.27 11.12 -0.04
#